data_1f1806f447fd00b58698c7ea06bf2dc2
#
_entry.id   1f1806f447fd00b58698c7ea06bf2dc2
#
_cell.length_a   1.000
_cell.length_b   1.000
_cell.length_c   1.000
_cell.angle_alpha   90.00
_cell.angle_beta   90.00
_cell.angle_gamma   90.00
#
_symmetry.space_group_name_H-M   'P 1'
#
loop_
_entity.id
_entity.type
_entity.pdbx_description
1 polymer ?
#
loop_
_entity_poly.entity_id
_entity_poly.type
_entity_poly.pdbx_seq_one_letter_code
_entity_poly.pdbx_strand_id
1 'polypeptide(L)'
;MLAAHKEMRAKMAAMRSADGNGAQGQGAPPAGSGRSSGQGSGQGSGQGAGPRSIFTTLKGGLQQLIDALEGRLNPQWIRKSTSVDGLERDRDGWRLRTGERGEFYDAVILASPAWAAGKLLAATDAALADELSAIPYSSSITVNLVFDESQLGPLPDGFGFLVPAVEGRAMLACTFVHRKFVGRTPVGKAVLRAFLGGAKNEALLDQSDEVLVATVRRELSEILGARIIGPHIPAEATQVSRWRRAMAQYAVGHQERMKRVKEHMSALQGLRLAGNAYDGIGIPDCIRTGRQAARELVAEKQSVTAGR
;
A
#
# COMPACT_ATOMS: atom_id res chain seq x y z
N MET A 1 -1.92 8.64 13.53
CA MET A 1 -0.52 8.23 13.31
C MET A 1 0.25 7.95 14.58
N LEU A 2 0.24 8.82 15.59
CA LEU A 2 1.01 8.62 16.85
C LEU A 2 0.60 7.37 17.63
N ALA A 3 -0.69 7.02 17.71
CA ALA A 3 -1.15 5.84 18.45
C ALA A 3 -0.73 4.52 17.79
N ALA A 4 -0.88 4.39 16.47
CA ALA A 4 -0.45 3.19 15.73
C ALA A 4 1.08 3.02 15.76
N HIS A 5 1.83 4.13 15.76
CA HIS A 5 3.28 4.09 15.89
C HIS A 5 3.72 3.67 17.30
N LYS A 6 2.96 4.08 18.33
CA LYS A 6 3.22 3.73 19.73
C LYS A 6 2.92 2.24 19.98
N GLU A 7 1.83 1.74 19.39
CA GLU A 7 1.45 0.33 19.50
C GLU A 7 2.42 -0.60 18.73
N MET A 8 2.87 -0.17 17.55
CA MET A 8 3.89 -0.91 16.79
C MET A 8 5.24 -0.92 17.51
N ARG A 9 5.64 0.20 18.16
CA ARG A 9 6.83 0.24 19.01
C ARG A 9 6.69 -0.64 20.25
N ALA A 10 5.52 -0.69 20.88
CA ALA A 10 5.23 -1.55 22.02
C ALA A 10 5.29 -3.03 21.64
N LYS A 11 4.72 -3.42 20.50
CA LYS A 11 4.82 -4.79 19.96
C LYS A 11 6.26 -5.17 19.59
N MET A 12 7.03 -4.25 19.01
CA MET A 12 8.46 -4.49 18.75
C MET A 12 9.30 -4.61 20.03
N ALA A 13 8.99 -3.83 21.06
CA ALA A 13 9.65 -3.93 22.35
C ALA A 13 9.31 -5.24 23.06
N ALA A 14 8.06 -5.68 23.02
CA ALA A 14 7.60 -6.95 23.59
C ALA A 14 8.22 -8.16 22.86
N MET A 15 8.40 -8.10 21.54
CA MET A 15 9.14 -9.14 20.80
C MET A 15 10.61 -9.21 21.16
N ARG A 16 11.27 -8.06 21.45
CA ARG A 16 12.66 -8.02 21.89
C ARG A 16 12.87 -8.54 23.32
N SER A 17 11.89 -8.38 24.19
CA SER A 17 11.95 -8.90 25.56
C SER A 17 11.65 -10.40 25.67
N ALA A 18 10.93 -10.99 24.70
CA ALA A 18 10.68 -12.41 24.65
C ALA A 18 11.93 -13.23 24.22
N ASP A 19 12.85 -12.62 23.45
CA ASP A 19 14.08 -13.26 22.99
C ASP A 19 15.29 -13.09 23.98
N GLY A 20 15.07 -12.37 25.09
CA GLY A 20 16.14 -11.95 26.00
C GLY A 20 16.39 -12.82 27.25
N ASN A 21 15.72 -13.98 27.39
CA ASN A 21 15.90 -14.81 28.60
C ASN A 21 16.57 -16.15 28.27
N GLY A 22 17.89 -16.12 28.12
CA GLY A 22 18.72 -17.35 28.01
C GLY A 22 20.13 -17.10 27.53
N ALA A 23 21.00 -16.62 28.41
CA ALA A 23 22.36 -17.06 28.61
C ALA A 23 23.22 -16.01 29.37
N GLN A 24 23.52 -16.28 30.61
CA GLN A 24 24.66 -15.69 31.33
C GLN A 24 25.95 -16.46 30.93
N GLY A 25 27.05 -15.71 30.71
CA GLY A 25 28.38 -16.35 30.69
C GLY A 25 29.46 -15.55 29.96
N GLN A 26 30.11 -14.64 30.68
CA GLN A 26 31.57 -14.30 30.68
C GLN A 26 32.33 -13.95 29.38
N GLY A 27 32.99 -12.79 29.39
CA GLY A 27 34.34 -12.57 28.86
C GLY A 27 34.50 -11.70 27.62
N ALA A 28 34.85 -10.43 27.75
CA ALA A 28 35.62 -9.67 26.75
C ALA A 28 37.13 -9.84 27.06
N PRO A 29 38.13 -9.48 26.25
CA PRO A 29 38.30 -8.54 25.15
C PRO A 29 39.18 -9.09 23.97
N PRO A 30 39.91 -8.32 23.16
CA PRO A 30 39.78 -7.02 22.53
C PRO A 30 39.91 -7.01 20.97
N ALA A 31 39.95 -5.79 20.40
CA ALA A 31 40.05 -5.42 18.99
C ALA A 31 41.13 -6.14 18.14
N GLY A 32 40.77 -6.31 16.84
CA GLY A 32 41.72 -6.75 15.81
C GLY A 32 41.15 -6.54 14.40
N SER A 33 41.77 -5.66 13.66
CA SER A 33 41.62 -5.36 12.24
C SER A 33 41.81 -6.58 11.33
N GLY A 34 41.06 -6.73 10.26
CA GLY A 34 41.36 -7.72 9.21
C GLY A 34 40.39 -7.74 8.07
N ARG A 35 40.77 -7.18 6.94
CA ARG A 35 40.18 -7.41 5.62
C ARG A 35 40.39 -8.86 5.20
N SER A 36 39.40 -9.50 4.59
CA SER A 36 39.68 -10.38 3.44
C SER A 36 38.39 -10.77 2.71
N SER A 37 38.45 -10.65 1.41
CA SER A 37 37.62 -11.19 0.34
C SER A 37 37.60 -12.74 0.38
N GLY A 38 36.43 -13.33 0.04
CA GLY A 38 36.32 -14.77 -0.18
C GLY A 38 35.00 -15.18 -0.78
N GLN A 39 35.03 -15.49 -2.06
CA GLN A 39 33.99 -16.28 -2.74
C GLN A 39 33.97 -17.70 -2.19
N GLY A 40 32.81 -18.28 -2.01
CA GLY A 40 32.65 -19.69 -1.67
C GLY A 40 31.23 -20.20 -1.91
N SER A 41 31.07 -20.94 -2.98
CA SER A 41 29.93 -21.82 -3.24
C SER A 41 29.92 -22.98 -2.24
N GLY A 42 28.76 -23.33 -1.68
CA GLY A 42 28.61 -24.50 -0.82
C GLY A 42 27.16 -24.82 -0.47
N GLN A 43 26.76 -26.01 -0.81
CA GLN A 43 25.47 -26.64 -0.59
C GLN A 43 25.19 -26.93 0.91
N GLY A 44 23.96 -26.78 1.29
CA GLY A 44 23.12 -27.60 2.18
C GLY A 44 23.54 -27.87 3.61
N SER A 45 22.72 -27.39 4.54
CA SER A 45 22.18 -28.14 5.70
C SER A 45 21.50 -27.14 6.65
N GLY A 46 20.40 -27.55 7.27
CA GLY A 46 19.48 -26.73 8.05
C GLY A 46 20.14 -25.79 9.06
N GLN A 47 20.04 -24.51 8.78
CA GLN A 47 20.43 -23.47 9.74
C GLN A 47 19.18 -22.73 10.16
N GLY A 48 19.06 -22.52 11.46
CA GLY A 48 17.99 -21.82 12.13
C GLY A 48 17.66 -20.51 11.41
N ALA A 49 16.39 -20.30 11.12
CA ALA A 49 15.90 -19.12 10.45
C ALA A 49 16.27 -17.89 11.28
N GLY A 50 17.21 -17.08 10.78
CA GLY A 50 17.48 -15.75 11.33
C GLY A 50 16.19 -14.91 11.41
N PRO A 51 16.18 -13.80 12.13
CA PRO A 51 14.98 -13.01 12.34
C PRO A 51 14.34 -12.67 10.99
N ARG A 52 13.14 -13.20 10.76
CA ARG A 52 12.40 -12.97 9.51
C ARG A 52 12.10 -11.48 9.37
N SER A 53 12.41 -10.91 8.21
CA SER A 53 12.01 -9.54 7.91
C SER A 53 10.49 -9.40 8.09
N ILE A 54 10.07 -8.34 8.78
CA ILE A 54 8.65 -8.00 8.93
C ILE A 54 8.04 -7.53 7.60
N PHE A 55 8.86 -7.18 6.62
CA PHE A 55 8.43 -6.79 5.30
C PHE A 55 8.76 -7.89 4.30
N THR A 56 7.73 -8.31 3.56
CA THR A 56 7.85 -9.31 2.50
C THR A 56 7.38 -8.70 1.19
N THR A 57 8.03 -9.05 0.10
CA THR A 57 7.59 -8.68 -1.25
C THR A 57 7.77 -9.85 -2.21
N LEU A 58 7.06 -9.83 -3.32
CA LEU A 58 7.20 -10.84 -4.37
C LEU A 58 8.36 -10.48 -5.30
N LYS A 59 9.11 -11.47 -5.79
CA LYS A 59 10.29 -11.27 -6.64
C LYS A 59 9.96 -10.46 -7.90
N GLY A 60 8.86 -10.73 -8.57
CA GLY A 60 8.39 -10.02 -9.77
C GLY A 60 7.53 -8.77 -9.49
N GLY A 61 7.37 -8.36 -8.20
CA GLY A 61 6.50 -7.24 -7.83
C GLY A 61 5.12 -7.69 -7.37
N LEU A 62 4.36 -6.74 -6.83
CA LEU A 62 3.02 -7.04 -6.29
C LEU A 62 1.99 -7.35 -7.39
N GLN A 63 2.25 -6.95 -8.63
CA GLN A 63 1.41 -7.36 -9.77
C GLN A 63 1.31 -8.89 -9.88
N GLN A 64 2.38 -9.61 -9.54
CA GLN A 64 2.38 -11.09 -9.49
C GLN A 64 1.26 -11.68 -8.62
N LEU A 65 0.89 -11.00 -7.51
CA LEU A 65 -0.22 -11.43 -6.67
C LEU A 65 -1.56 -11.30 -7.39
N ILE A 66 -1.76 -10.19 -8.08
CA ILE A 66 -2.99 -9.90 -8.83
C ILE A 66 -3.13 -10.89 -9.98
N ASP A 67 -2.06 -11.09 -10.76
CA ASP A 67 -2.04 -12.02 -11.90
C ASP A 67 -2.33 -13.47 -11.45
N ALA A 68 -1.76 -13.87 -10.30
CA ALA A 68 -1.99 -15.21 -9.74
C ALA A 68 -3.43 -15.40 -9.22
N LEU A 69 -4.07 -14.35 -8.70
CA LEU A 69 -5.47 -14.39 -8.30
C LEU A 69 -6.37 -14.43 -9.54
N GLU A 70 -6.13 -13.55 -10.51
CA GLU A 70 -6.90 -13.49 -11.76
C GLU A 70 -6.84 -14.82 -12.51
N GLY A 71 -5.64 -15.43 -12.60
CA GLY A 71 -5.45 -16.73 -13.27
C GLY A 71 -6.16 -17.93 -12.58
N ARG A 72 -6.70 -17.75 -11.37
CA ARG A 72 -7.50 -18.77 -10.67
C ARG A 72 -9.00 -18.56 -10.79
N LEU A 73 -9.43 -17.44 -11.34
CA LEU A 73 -10.84 -17.12 -11.55
C LEU A 73 -11.24 -17.48 -12.97
N ASN A 74 -12.51 -17.81 -13.15
CA ASN A 74 -13.07 -17.92 -14.48
C ASN A 74 -13.05 -16.51 -15.15
N PRO A 75 -12.40 -16.35 -16.31
CA PRO A 75 -12.33 -15.04 -16.99
C PRO A 75 -13.69 -14.39 -17.24
N GLN A 76 -14.75 -15.19 -17.42
CA GLN A 76 -16.12 -14.69 -17.61
C GLN A 76 -16.70 -14.00 -16.38
N TRP A 77 -16.13 -14.23 -15.19
CA TRP A 77 -16.55 -13.57 -13.95
C TRP A 77 -15.88 -12.21 -13.75
N ILE A 78 -14.87 -11.89 -14.57
CA ILE A 78 -14.09 -10.66 -14.43
C ILE A 78 -14.54 -9.67 -15.50
N ARG A 79 -15.07 -8.53 -15.05
CA ARG A 79 -15.48 -7.42 -15.93
C ARG A 79 -14.58 -6.24 -15.69
N LYS A 80 -13.57 -6.09 -16.53
CA LYS A 80 -12.67 -4.93 -16.51
C LYS A 80 -13.32 -3.74 -17.20
N SER A 81 -12.89 -2.53 -16.87
CA SER A 81 -13.37 -1.27 -17.47
C SER A 81 -14.91 -1.12 -17.43
N THR A 82 -15.53 -1.66 -16.38
CA THR A 82 -16.99 -1.64 -16.20
C THR A 82 -17.29 -0.89 -14.90
N SER A 83 -17.85 0.31 -15.03
CA SER A 83 -18.27 1.10 -13.88
C SER A 83 -19.59 0.58 -13.32
N VAL A 84 -19.69 0.54 -11.99
CA VAL A 84 -20.96 0.35 -11.28
C VAL A 84 -21.54 1.73 -10.97
N ASP A 85 -22.72 2.02 -11.50
CA ASP A 85 -23.35 3.33 -11.41
C ASP A 85 -24.47 3.40 -10.37
N GLY A 86 -24.91 2.22 -9.87
CA GLY A 86 -25.94 2.15 -8.85
C GLY A 86 -25.93 0.79 -8.14
N LEU A 87 -26.35 0.83 -6.88
CA LEU A 87 -26.55 -0.35 -6.04
C LEU A 87 -27.81 -0.11 -5.21
N GLU A 88 -28.82 -0.95 -5.40
CA GLU A 88 -30.11 -0.81 -4.78
C GLU A 88 -30.54 -2.12 -4.13
N ARG A 89 -31.27 -2.03 -3.02
CA ARG A 89 -31.92 -3.19 -2.42
C ARG A 89 -33.05 -3.68 -3.34
N ASP A 90 -33.06 -4.98 -3.64
CA ASP A 90 -34.09 -5.60 -4.46
C ASP A 90 -34.50 -6.96 -3.85
N ARG A 91 -35.69 -7.03 -3.27
CA ARG A 91 -36.23 -8.24 -2.59
C ARG A 91 -35.23 -8.75 -1.52
N ASP A 92 -34.76 -9.97 -1.69
CA ASP A 92 -33.83 -10.66 -0.76
C ASP A 92 -32.35 -10.43 -1.14
N GLY A 93 -32.05 -9.54 -2.09
CA GLY A 93 -30.70 -9.30 -2.57
C GLY A 93 -30.46 -7.88 -3.03
N TRP A 94 -29.62 -7.74 -4.02
CA TRP A 94 -29.11 -6.46 -4.52
C TRP A 94 -29.16 -6.38 -6.03
N ARG A 95 -29.65 -5.27 -6.53
CA ARG A 95 -29.60 -4.91 -7.96
C ARG A 95 -28.40 -3.99 -8.20
N LEU A 96 -27.50 -4.46 -9.04
CA LEU A 96 -26.30 -3.73 -9.47
C LEU A 96 -26.54 -3.15 -10.86
N ARG A 97 -26.33 -1.86 -11.03
CA ARG A 97 -26.50 -1.17 -12.30
C ARG A 97 -25.17 -0.81 -12.93
N THR A 98 -25.00 -1.14 -14.22
CA THR A 98 -23.83 -0.80 -15.05
C THR A 98 -24.36 -0.21 -16.36
N GLY A 99 -24.34 1.14 -16.49
CA GLY A 99 -25.04 1.83 -17.57
C GLY A 99 -26.54 1.53 -17.54
N GLU A 100 -27.11 1.09 -18.67
CA GLU A 100 -28.53 0.74 -18.78
C GLU A 100 -28.88 -0.67 -18.27
N ARG A 101 -27.87 -1.50 -17.93
CA ARG A 101 -28.08 -2.88 -17.49
C ARG A 101 -28.19 -2.94 -15.97
N GLY A 102 -29.22 -3.67 -15.50
CA GLY A 102 -29.39 -4.02 -14.09
C GLY A 102 -29.30 -5.52 -13.90
N GLU A 103 -28.44 -5.98 -13.00
CA GLU A 103 -28.26 -7.40 -12.69
C GLU A 103 -28.53 -7.65 -11.21
N PHE A 104 -29.19 -8.76 -10.91
CA PHE A 104 -29.48 -9.17 -9.54
C PHE A 104 -28.38 -10.06 -8.98
N TYR A 105 -28.04 -9.82 -7.73
CA TYR A 105 -27.08 -10.62 -6.95
C TYR A 105 -27.62 -10.88 -5.54
N ASP A 106 -27.45 -12.08 -5.04
CA ASP A 106 -27.84 -12.45 -3.67
C ASP A 106 -27.05 -11.66 -2.61
N ALA A 107 -25.79 -11.35 -2.91
CA ALA A 107 -24.91 -10.62 -2.00
C ALA A 107 -23.85 -9.83 -2.75
N VAL A 108 -23.34 -8.75 -2.12
CA VAL A 108 -22.33 -7.84 -2.68
C VAL A 108 -21.24 -7.55 -1.65
N ILE A 109 -20.00 -7.53 -2.10
CA ILE A 109 -18.86 -6.98 -1.34
C ILE A 109 -18.37 -5.72 -2.05
N LEU A 110 -18.47 -4.57 -1.40
CA LEU A 110 -17.88 -3.33 -1.88
C LEU A 110 -16.42 -3.26 -1.43
N ALA A 111 -15.50 -3.51 -2.36
CA ALA A 111 -14.06 -3.41 -2.14
C ALA A 111 -13.44 -2.13 -2.75
N SER A 112 -14.28 -1.18 -3.10
CA SER A 112 -13.92 0.14 -3.62
C SER A 112 -13.44 1.09 -2.50
N PRO A 113 -12.81 2.24 -2.84
CA PRO A 113 -12.59 3.29 -1.86
C PRO A 113 -13.88 3.70 -1.14
N ALA A 114 -13.79 4.05 0.15
CA ALA A 114 -14.98 4.34 0.97
C ALA A 114 -15.86 5.46 0.39
N TRP A 115 -15.26 6.51 -0.18
CA TRP A 115 -16.01 7.58 -0.86
C TRP A 115 -16.80 7.10 -2.09
N ALA A 116 -16.32 6.05 -2.77
CA ALA A 116 -17.05 5.45 -3.90
C ALA A 116 -18.17 4.53 -3.39
N ALA A 117 -17.91 3.75 -2.33
CA ALA A 117 -18.92 2.95 -1.65
C ALA A 117 -20.05 3.85 -1.11
N GLY A 118 -19.71 4.99 -0.49
CA GLY A 118 -20.68 5.97 -0.02
C GLY A 118 -21.58 6.49 -1.14
N LYS A 119 -21.03 6.81 -2.32
CA LYS A 119 -21.82 7.22 -3.47
C LYS A 119 -22.84 6.16 -3.92
N LEU A 120 -22.41 4.88 -3.94
CA LEU A 120 -23.29 3.79 -4.34
C LEU A 120 -24.41 3.53 -3.33
N LEU A 121 -24.17 3.81 -2.05
CA LEU A 121 -25.11 3.54 -0.96
C LEU A 121 -26.01 4.74 -0.61
N ALA A 122 -25.80 5.90 -1.21
CA ALA A 122 -26.49 7.13 -0.84
C ALA A 122 -28.04 7.02 -0.96
N ALA A 123 -28.55 6.29 -1.94
CA ALA A 123 -29.98 6.05 -2.10
C ALA A 123 -30.52 4.97 -1.13
N THR A 124 -29.67 4.09 -0.61
CA THR A 124 -30.06 3.00 0.29
C THR A 124 -30.01 3.41 1.75
N ASP A 125 -28.93 4.10 2.15
CA ASP A 125 -28.70 4.60 3.51
C ASP A 125 -27.83 5.85 3.44
N ALA A 126 -28.46 7.02 3.50
CA ALA A 126 -27.79 8.31 3.41
C ALA A 126 -26.81 8.53 4.58
N ALA A 127 -27.16 8.10 5.79
CA ALA A 127 -26.29 8.26 6.96
C ALA A 127 -25.02 7.40 6.85
N LEU A 128 -25.14 6.16 6.37
CA LEU A 128 -23.99 5.32 6.05
C LEU A 128 -23.13 5.95 4.95
N ALA A 129 -23.75 6.48 3.92
CA ALA A 129 -23.05 7.13 2.81
C ALA A 129 -22.23 8.34 3.28
N ASP A 130 -22.77 9.14 4.22
CA ASP A 130 -22.10 10.28 4.84
C ASP A 130 -20.90 9.82 5.67
N GLU A 131 -21.06 8.78 6.52
CA GLU A 131 -19.98 8.23 7.31
C GLU A 131 -18.82 7.71 6.44
N LEU A 132 -19.13 7.02 5.35
CA LEU A 132 -18.14 6.50 4.39
C LEU A 132 -17.45 7.63 3.63
N SER A 133 -18.21 8.63 3.17
CA SER A 133 -17.69 9.77 2.40
C SER A 133 -16.81 10.69 3.24
N ALA A 134 -17.05 10.75 4.54
CA ALA A 134 -16.28 11.55 5.49
C ALA A 134 -14.96 10.89 5.93
N ILE A 135 -14.62 9.68 5.48
CA ILE A 135 -13.28 9.12 5.65
C ILE A 135 -12.30 9.92 4.78
N PRO A 136 -11.31 10.61 5.38
CA PRO A 136 -10.37 11.39 4.60
C PRO A 136 -9.46 10.50 3.75
N TYR A 137 -9.08 11.01 2.59
CA TYR A 137 -8.10 10.37 1.71
C TYR A 137 -7.03 11.35 1.31
N SER A 138 -5.79 10.91 1.29
CA SER A 138 -4.70 11.66 0.70
C SER A 138 -4.39 11.16 -0.69
N SER A 139 -3.83 12.07 -1.48
CA SER A 139 -3.31 11.81 -2.81
C SER A 139 -1.79 11.81 -2.80
N SER A 140 -1.17 11.07 -3.70
CA SER A 140 0.28 11.05 -3.85
C SER A 140 0.69 10.95 -5.32
N ILE A 141 1.92 11.34 -5.59
CA ILE A 141 2.56 11.20 -6.90
C ILE A 141 3.83 10.41 -6.70
N THR A 142 4.10 9.48 -7.59
CA THR A 142 5.41 8.84 -7.70
C THR A 142 6.05 9.21 -9.02
N VAL A 143 7.31 9.66 -8.95
CA VAL A 143 8.15 9.91 -10.12
C VAL A 143 9.30 8.92 -10.08
N ASN A 144 9.36 8.04 -11.07
CA ASN A 144 10.48 7.12 -11.25
C ASN A 144 11.42 7.72 -12.29
N LEU A 145 12.70 7.77 -11.96
CA LEU A 145 13.77 8.21 -12.84
C LEU A 145 14.75 7.05 -13.01
N VAL A 146 15.04 6.69 -14.25
CA VAL A 146 16.02 5.64 -14.59
C VAL A 146 17.27 6.32 -15.10
N PHE A 147 18.42 5.95 -14.55
CA PHE A 147 19.73 6.45 -14.94
C PHE A 147 20.65 5.28 -15.28
N ASP A 148 21.66 5.54 -16.09
CA ASP A 148 22.84 4.70 -16.14
C ASP A 148 23.60 4.85 -14.82
N GLU A 149 23.79 3.73 -14.10
CA GLU A 149 24.40 3.75 -12.77
C GLU A 149 25.85 4.26 -12.83
N SER A 150 26.55 4.04 -13.93
CA SER A 150 27.93 4.51 -14.12
C SER A 150 28.07 6.04 -14.24
N GLN A 151 26.98 6.73 -14.59
CA GLN A 151 26.95 8.18 -14.70
C GLN A 151 26.63 8.87 -13.38
N LEU A 152 26.11 8.13 -12.39
CA LEU A 152 25.84 8.68 -11.07
C LEU A 152 27.10 8.68 -10.21
N GLY A 153 27.26 9.72 -9.39
CA GLY A 153 28.21 9.67 -8.29
C GLY A 153 27.77 8.69 -7.20
N PRO A 154 28.61 8.46 -6.18
CA PRO A 154 28.33 7.51 -5.11
C PRO A 154 27.09 7.95 -4.31
N LEU A 155 25.98 7.21 -4.46
CA LEU A 155 24.79 7.42 -3.64
C LEU A 155 25.09 7.11 -2.16
N PRO A 156 24.46 7.82 -1.21
CA PRO A 156 24.59 7.50 0.22
C PRO A 156 24.21 6.06 0.53
N ASP A 157 24.77 5.50 1.59
CA ASP A 157 24.39 4.16 2.06
C ASP A 157 22.90 4.10 2.44
N GLY A 158 22.29 2.93 2.17
CA GLY A 158 20.89 2.68 2.47
C GLY A 158 20.01 2.54 1.24
N PHE A 159 18.70 2.59 1.49
CA PHE A 159 17.67 2.32 0.47
C PHE A 159 16.92 3.57 0.01
N GLY A 160 17.35 4.74 0.46
CA GLY A 160 16.72 6.02 0.18
C GLY A 160 16.68 6.94 1.38
N PHE A 161 15.91 8.01 1.29
CA PHE A 161 15.80 9.02 2.35
C PHE A 161 14.38 9.58 2.45
N LEU A 162 14.08 10.17 3.61
CA LEU A 162 12.86 10.94 3.87
C LEU A 162 13.21 12.42 3.91
N VAL A 163 12.28 13.26 3.44
CA VAL A 163 12.40 14.71 3.48
C VAL A 163 11.45 15.23 4.56
N PRO A 164 11.97 15.80 5.65
CA PRO A 164 11.14 16.39 6.71
C PRO A 164 10.31 17.56 6.18
N ALA A 165 9.10 17.73 6.69
CA ALA A 165 8.19 18.80 6.26
C ALA A 165 8.76 20.22 6.47
N VAL A 166 9.68 20.40 7.42
CA VAL A 166 10.34 21.67 7.70
C VAL A 166 11.25 22.14 6.56
N GLU A 167 11.68 21.23 5.68
CA GLU A 167 12.49 21.56 4.51
C GLU A 167 11.69 22.27 3.41
N GLY A 168 10.35 22.29 3.48
CA GLY A 168 9.48 23.00 2.54
C GLY A 168 9.56 22.49 1.09
N ARG A 169 10.02 21.27 0.86
CA ARG A 169 10.20 20.67 -0.47
C ARG A 169 8.94 20.01 -1.00
N ALA A 170 8.87 19.87 -2.31
CA ALA A 170 7.81 19.10 -2.97
C ALA A 170 7.95 17.60 -2.72
N MET A 171 9.18 17.12 -2.64
CA MET A 171 9.50 15.72 -2.33
C MET A 171 9.28 15.40 -0.85
N LEU A 172 8.65 14.22 -0.59
CA LEU A 172 8.47 13.66 0.74
C LEU A 172 9.51 12.58 1.06
N ALA A 173 9.96 11.88 0.03
CA ALA A 173 10.90 10.77 0.15
C ALA A 173 11.50 10.41 -1.21
N CYS A 174 12.63 9.72 -1.19
CA CYS A 174 13.18 9.03 -2.36
C CYS A 174 13.61 7.61 -1.97
N THR A 175 13.29 6.63 -2.81
CA THR A 175 13.76 5.25 -2.67
C THR A 175 14.75 4.91 -3.78
N PHE A 176 15.88 4.34 -3.44
CA PHE A 176 16.85 3.75 -4.35
C PHE A 176 16.39 2.32 -4.67
N VAL A 177 15.54 2.17 -5.71
CA VAL A 177 14.83 0.92 -6.02
C VAL A 177 15.79 -0.22 -6.32
N HIS A 178 16.87 0.05 -7.05
CA HIS A 178 17.91 -0.92 -7.40
C HIS A 178 18.64 -1.51 -6.18
N ARG A 179 18.76 -0.73 -5.09
CA ARG A 179 19.36 -1.18 -3.83
C ARG A 179 18.35 -1.87 -2.91
N LYS A 180 17.10 -1.37 -2.91
CA LYS A 180 16.06 -1.88 -2.01
C LYS A 180 15.49 -3.22 -2.47
N PHE A 181 15.41 -3.44 -3.78
CA PHE A 181 14.75 -4.61 -4.36
C PHE A 181 15.65 -5.28 -5.40
N VAL A 182 16.34 -6.31 -4.98
CA VAL A 182 17.23 -7.09 -5.86
C VAL A 182 16.46 -7.64 -7.06
N GLY A 183 17.02 -7.47 -8.26
CA GLY A 183 16.46 -8.01 -9.50
C GLY A 183 15.26 -7.26 -10.06
N ARG A 184 14.93 -6.06 -9.55
CA ARG A 184 13.84 -5.23 -10.07
C ARG A 184 14.26 -4.13 -11.03
N THR A 185 15.54 -3.97 -11.24
CA THR A 185 16.11 -3.03 -12.19
C THR A 185 17.03 -3.80 -13.13
N PRO A 186 17.14 -3.41 -14.40
CA PRO A 186 18.14 -3.96 -15.30
C PRO A 186 19.56 -3.76 -14.74
N VAL A 187 20.47 -4.64 -15.08
CA VAL A 187 21.88 -4.53 -14.68
C VAL A 187 22.47 -3.21 -15.20
N GLY A 188 23.23 -2.52 -14.39
CA GLY A 188 23.84 -1.22 -14.71
C GLY A 188 22.88 -0.04 -14.71
N LYS A 189 21.63 -0.22 -14.26
CA LYS A 189 20.65 0.86 -14.13
C LYS A 189 20.32 1.16 -12.67
N ALA A 190 20.32 2.46 -12.34
CA ALA A 190 19.83 2.99 -11.09
C ALA A 190 18.42 3.55 -11.26
N VAL A 191 17.48 3.10 -10.44
CA VAL A 191 16.13 3.65 -10.41
C VAL A 191 15.91 4.39 -9.09
N LEU A 192 15.63 5.69 -9.21
CA LEU A 192 15.26 6.56 -8.11
C LEU A 192 13.75 6.82 -8.17
N ARG A 193 13.04 6.46 -7.10
CA ARG A 193 11.60 6.71 -6.96
C ARG A 193 11.36 7.81 -5.96
N ALA A 194 10.98 8.98 -6.45
CA ALA A 194 10.55 10.10 -5.62
C ALA A 194 9.05 10.01 -5.32
N PHE A 195 8.68 10.44 -4.12
CA PHE A 195 7.29 10.55 -3.66
C PHE A 195 6.99 12.00 -3.38
N LEU A 196 5.89 12.52 -3.97
CA LEU A 196 5.41 13.89 -3.82
C LEU A 196 3.94 13.89 -3.42
N GLY A 197 3.41 15.06 -3.04
CA GLY A 197 1.99 15.22 -2.68
C GLY A 197 1.76 15.12 -1.18
N GLY A 198 0.86 14.23 -0.76
CA GLY A 198 0.35 14.20 0.62
C GLY A 198 -0.67 15.32 0.86
N ALA A 199 -1.25 15.36 2.06
CA ALA A 199 -2.36 16.26 2.41
C ALA A 199 -2.06 17.76 2.24
N LYS A 200 -0.78 18.16 2.19
CA LYS A 200 -0.38 19.59 2.13
C LYS A 200 -0.05 20.07 0.72
N ASN A 201 0.14 19.18 -0.25
CA ASN A 201 0.66 19.53 -1.57
C ASN A 201 -0.22 18.94 -2.69
N GLU A 202 -1.53 18.99 -2.54
CA GLU A 202 -2.46 18.43 -3.55
C GLU A 202 -2.41 19.16 -4.89
N ALA A 203 -2.06 20.45 -4.90
CA ALA A 203 -1.89 21.24 -6.13
C ALA A 203 -0.84 20.65 -7.10
N LEU A 204 0.10 19.85 -6.61
CA LEU A 204 1.07 19.15 -7.47
C LEU A 204 0.41 18.12 -8.39
N LEU A 205 -0.76 17.59 -8.03
CA LEU A 205 -1.48 16.61 -8.86
C LEU A 205 -1.92 17.16 -10.23
N ASP A 206 -2.04 18.47 -10.35
CA ASP A 206 -2.48 19.15 -11.56
C ASP A 206 -1.33 19.70 -12.41
N GLN A 207 -0.09 19.54 -11.93
CA GLN A 207 1.10 19.90 -12.70
C GLN A 207 1.37 18.88 -13.82
N SER A 208 2.00 19.35 -14.91
CA SER A 208 2.40 18.46 -16.00
C SER A 208 3.51 17.49 -15.57
N ASP A 209 3.71 16.40 -16.31
CA ASP A 209 4.75 15.41 -16.02
C ASP A 209 6.14 16.04 -16.10
N GLU A 210 6.35 16.95 -17.07
CA GLU A 210 7.62 17.65 -17.27
C GLU A 210 7.96 18.52 -16.06
N VAL A 211 6.99 19.25 -15.50
CA VAL A 211 7.16 20.09 -14.31
C VAL A 211 7.50 19.22 -13.09
N LEU A 212 6.79 18.09 -12.91
CA LEU A 212 7.05 17.18 -11.80
C LEU A 212 8.44 16.54 -11.91
N VAL A 213 8.82 16.08 -13.09
CA VAL A 213 10.14 15.49 -13.35
C VAL A 213 11.25 16.55 -13.12
N ALA A 214 11.09 17.76 -13.64
CA ALA A 214 12.05 18.85 -13.43
C ALA A 214 12.20 19.21 -11.95
N THR A 215 11.09 19.27 -11.21
CA THR A 215 11.08 19.52 -9.77
C THR A 215 11.85 18.44 -9.01
N VAL A 216 11.56 17.16 -9.30
CA VAL A 216 12.25 16.04 -8.65
C VAL A 216 13.75 16.05 -8.97
N ARG A 217 14.13 16.26 -10.22
CA ARG A 217 15.54 16.31 -10.60
C ARG A 217 16.29 17.41 -9.91
N ARG A 218 15.70 18.62 -9.81
CA ARG A 218 16.28 19.75 -9.09
C ARG A 218 16.47 19.41 -7.61
N GLU A 219 15.42 18.92 -6.94
CA GLU A 219 15.49 18.61 -5.51
C GLU A 219 16.44 17.45 -5.20
N LEU A 220 16.51 16.42 -6.06
CA LEU A 220 17.51 15.35 -5.94
C LEU A 220 18.94 15.90 -6.05
N SER A 221 19.19 16.81 -7.00
CA SER A 221 20.49 17.45 -7.16
C SER A 221 20.88 18.34 -5.96
N GLU A 222 19.91 19.03 -5.37
CA GLU A 222 20.12 19.84 -4.17
C GLU A 222 20.38 18.99 -2.92
N ILE A 223 19.64 17.88 -2.75
CA ILE A 223 19.74 17.02 -1.57
C ILE A 223 20.96 16.11 -1.62
N LEU A 224 21.17 15.45 -2.75
CA LEU A 224 22.27 14.50 -2.92
C LEU A 224 23.59 15.18 -3.35
N GLY A 225 23.50 16.34 -3.95
CA GLY A 225 24.60 17.08 -4.52
C GLY A 225 24.76 16.87 -6.03
N ALA A 226 25.12 17.94 -6.75
CA ALA A 226 25.27 17.94 -8.19
C ALA A 226 26.38 17.02 -8.72
N ARG A 227 27.32 16.60 -7.86
CA ARG A 227 28.34 15.59 -8.19
C ARG A 227 27.78 14.18 -8.24
N ILE A 228 26.66 13.91 -7.56
CA ILE A 228 26.01 12.59 -7.52
C ILE A 228 24.95 12.52 -8.62
N ILE A 229 24.09 13.54 -8.70
CA ILE A 229 23.01 13.62 -9.69
C ILE A 229 22.88 15.07 -10.17
N GLY A 230 23.70 15.44 -11.15
CA GLY A 230 23.69 16.79 -11.70
C GLY A 230 22.69 16.97 -12.84
N PRO A 231 22.39 18.23 -13.21
CA PRO A 231 21.47 18.52 -14.31
C PRO A 231 21.94 17.98 -15.67
N HIS A 232 23.24 17.74 -15.82
CA HIS A 232 23.86 17.18 -17.03
C HIS A 232 23.71 15.66 -17.15
N ILE A 233 23.32 14.95 -16.07
CA ILE A 233 23.11 13.51 -16.11
C ILE A 233 21.69 13.24 -16.62
N PRO A 234 21.51 12.71 -17.84
CA PRO A 234 20.18 12.48 -18.39
C PRO A 234 19.49 11.31 -17.68
N ALA A 235 18.20 11.43 -17.43
CA ALA A 235 17.38 10.27 -17.12
C ALA A 235 17.06 9.57 -18.45
N GLU A 236 17.37 8.29 -18.56
CA GLU A 236 17.09 7.48 -19.76
C GLU A 236 15.58 7.22 -19.94
N ALA A 237 14.87 7.13 -18.81
CA ALA A 237 13.42 7.01 -18.79
C ALA A 237 12.84 7.67 -17.55
N THR A 238 11.62 8.16 -17.70
CA THR A 238 10.85 8.76 -16.62
C THR A 238 9.43 8.20 -16.62
N GLN A 239 8.84 8.04 -15.43
CA GLN A 239 7.45 7.64 -15.29
C GLN A 239 6.82 8.40 -14.14
N VAL A 240 5.74 9.10 -14.40
CA VAL A 240 4.91 9.78 -13.42
C VAL A 240 3.63 9.01 -13.20
N SER A 241 3.28 8.74 -11.94
CA SER A 241 2.00 8.12 -11.59
C SER A 241 1.31 8.96 -10.52
N ARG A 242 0.03 9.29 -10.76
CA ARG A 242 -0.81 10.06 -9.84
C ARG A 242 -1.83 9.17 -9.17
N TRP A 243 -1.83 9.18 -7.87
CA TRP A 243 -2.70 8.38 -7.02
C TRP A 243 -3.69 9.30 -6.32
N ARG A 244 -4.71 9.74 -7.06
CA ARG A 244 -5.73 10.66 -6.53
C ARG A 244 -6.64 9.94 -5.54
N ARG A 245 -6.77 10.50 -4.34
CA ARG A 245 -7.64 9.98 -3.28
C ARG A 245 -7.50 8.46 -3.10
N ALA A 246 -6.26 7.97 -3.06
CA ALA A 246 -5.98 6.53 -3.04
C ALA A 246 -5.63 6.00 -1.64
N MET A 247 -5.23 6.87 -0.72
CA MET A 247 -4.76 6.47 0.61
C MET A 247 -5.72 6.95 1.69
N ALA A 248 -6.49 6.03 2.26
CA ALA A 248 -7.38 6.31 3.37
C ALA A 248 -6.58 6.79 4.61
N GLN A 249 -7.10 7.80 5.31
CA GLN A 249 -6.48 8.38 6.49
C GLN A 249 -7.31 8.06 7.73
N TYR A 250 -6.69 7.41 8.71
CA TYR A 250 -7.31 7.13 10.00
C TYR A 250 -7.13 8.34 10.93
N ALA A 251 -8.00 9.32 10.74
CA ALA A 251 -8.03 10.52 11.58
C ALA A 251 -8.50 10.18 13.01
N VAL A 252 -8.35 11.14 13.92
CA VAL A 252 -8.94 11.04 15.26
C VAL A 252 -10.46 10.81 15.13
N GLY A 253 -11.01 9.84 15.89
CA GLY A 253 -12.41 9.45 15.80
C GLY A 253 -12.71 8.37 14.73
N HIS A 254 -11.69 7.82 14.04
CA HIS A 254 -11.91 6.79 13.04
C HIS A 254 -12.54 5.51 13.62
N GLN A 255 -12.16 5.10 14.83
CA GLN A 255 -12.73 3.89 15.45
C GLN A 255 -14.21 4.06 15.79
N GLU A 256 -14.59 5.22 16.29
CA GLU A 256 -15.99 5.58 16.58
C GLU A 256 -16.82 5.63 15.31
N ARG A 257 -16.25 6.17 14.22
CA ARG A 257 -16.85 6.12 12.89
C ARG A 257 -17.09 4.69 12.44
N MET A 258 -16.12 3.81 12.60
CA MET A 258 -16.24 2.40 12.21
C MET A 258 -17.30 1.65 13.03
N LYS A 259 -17.58 2.06 14.28
CA LYS A 259 -18.71 1.52 15.04
C LYS A 259 -20.03 1.89 14.40
N ARG A 260 -20.24 3.19 14.09
CA ARG A 260 -21.46 3.65 13.41
C ARG A 260 -21.65 3.00 12.04
N VAL A 261 -20.56 2.90 11.23
CA VAL A 261 -20.60 2.17 9.96
C VAL A 261 -21.07 0.73 10.15
N LYS A 262 -20.55 0.02 11.16
CA LYS A 262 -20.95 -1.37 11.46
C LYS A 262 -22.42 -1.47 11.89
N GLU A 263 -22.92 -0.51 12.68
CA GLU A 263 -24.32 -0.44 13.09
C GLU A 263 -25.24 -0.32 11.86
N HIS A 264 -24.97 0.63 10.95
CA HIS A 264 -25.73 0.74 9.69
C HIS A 264 -25.62 -0.51 8.84
N MET A 265 -24.42 -1.06 8.68
CA MET A 265 -24.19 -2.27 7.88
C MET A 265 -24.95 -3.49 8.42
N SER A 266 -25.25 -3.55 9.72
CA SER A 266 -25.99 -4.67 10.32
C SER A 266 -27.44 -4.78 9.80
N ALA A 267 -28.02 -3.68 9.36
CA ALA A 267 -29.36 -3.64 8.75
C ALA A 267 -29.34 -4.00 7.25
N LEU A 268 -28.18 -4.02 6.61
CA LEU A 268 -28.02 -4.26 5.18
C LEU A 268 -27.56 -5.71 4.91
N GLN A 269 -28.52 -6.64 5.03
CA GLN A 269 -28.26 -8.06 4.76
C GLN A 269 -27.75 -8.27 3.34
N GLY A 270 -26.82 -9.22 3.18
CA GLY A 270 -26.18 -9.52 1.90
C GLY A 270 -25.18 -8.48 1.42
N LEU A 271 -24.82 -7.46 2.23
CA LEU A 271 -23.82 -6.45 1.88
C LEU A 271 -22.66 -6.45 2.87
N ARG A 272 -21.42 -6.36 2.36
CA ARG A 272 -20.21 -6.20 3.18
C ARG A 272 -19.27 -5.18 2.55
N LEU A 273 -18.44 -4.58 3.40
CA LEU A 273 -17.35 -3.69 3.01
C LEU A 273 -16.01 -4.38 3.21
N ALA A 274 -15.07 -4.19 2.29
CA ALA A 274 -13.70 -4.65 2.40
C ALA A 274 -12.72 -3.63 1.84
N GLY A 275 -11.49 -3.63 2.33
CA GLY A 275 -10.43 -2.74 1.83
C GLY A 275 -9.72 -1.94 2.92
N ASN A 276 -8.85 -1.04 2.49
CA ASN A 276 -7.91 -0.32 3.34
C ASN A 276 -8.51 0.84 4.15
N ALA A 277 -9.79 1.12 3.97
CA ALA A 277 -10.44 2.26 4.64
C ALA A 277 -11.01 1.92 6.02
N TYR A 278 -11.13 0.65 6.37
CA TYR A 278 -11.98 0.21 7.48
C TYR A 278 -11.20 -0.35 8.67
N ASP A 279 -10.40 -1.39 8.46
CA ASP A 279 -9.73 -2.13 9.53
C ASP A 279 -8.32 -2.59 9.11
N GLY A 280 -7.41 -1.63 9.02
CA GLY A 280 -6.03 -1.81 8.59
C GLY A 280 -5.78 -1.41 7.13
N ILE A 281 -4.65 -0.73 6.91
CA ILE A 281 -4.30 -0.14 5.61
C ILE A 281 -3.39 -1.05 4.77
N GLY A 282 -2.84 -2.10 5.36
CA GLY A 282 -1.88 -2.99 4.71
C GLY A 282 -2.55 -4.00 3.77
N ILE A 283 -1.80 -4.50 2.79
CA ILE A 283 -2.26 -5.59 1.92
C ILE A 283 -2.71 -6.83 2.72
N PRO A 284 -1.99 -7.25 3.78
CA PRO A 284 -2.46 -8.35 4.63
C PRO A 284 -3.83 -8.09 5.27
N ASP A 285 -4.09 -6.84 5.69
CA ASP A 285 -5.38 -6.46 6.27
C ASP A 285 -6.49 -6.47 5.23
N CYS A 286 -6.22 -5.97 4.01
CA CYS A 286 -7.16 -6.05 2.89
C CYS A 286 -7.52 -7.50 2.55
N ILE A 287 -6.55 -8.41 2.55
CA ILE A 287 -6.78 -9.84 2.34
C ILE A 287 -7.62 -10.43 3.47
N ARG A 288 -7.31 -10.09 4.71
CA ARG A 288 -8.04 -10.55 5.90
C ARG A 288 -9.49 -10.10 5.86
N THR A 289 -9.74 -8.81 5.66
CA THR A 289 -11.10 -8.23 5.63
C THR A 289 -11.91 -8.74 4.44
N GLY A 290 -11.31 -8.88 3.26
CA GLY A 290 -11.98 -9.46 2.10
C GLY A 290 -12.40 -10.92 2.31
N ARG A 291 -11.52 -11.74 2.90
CA ARG A 291 -11.85 -13.14 3.25
C ARG A 291 -12.93 -13.23 4.32
N GLN A 292 -12.90 -12.34 5.31
CA GLN A 292 -13.92 -12.27 6.36
C GLN A 292 -15.28 -11.93 5.77
N ALA A 293 -15.36 -10.86 4.94
CA ALA A 293 -16.59 -10.45 4.27
C ALA A 293 -17.22 -11.59 3.46
N ALA A 294 -16.40 -12.33 2.69
CA ALA A 294 -16.90 -13.48 1.93
C ALA A 294 -17.43 -14.59 2.81
N ARG A 295 -16.75 -14.94 3.91
CA ARG A 295 -17.19 -15.99 4.84
C ARG A 295 -18.50 -15.63 5.53
N GLU A 296 -18.64 -14.37 5.96
CA GLU A 296 -19.86 -13.89 6.61
C GLU A 296 -21.07 -13.98 5.67
N LEU A 297 -20.92 -13.56 4.40
CA LEU A 297 -22.00 -13.66 3.41
C LEU A 297 -22.40 -15.10 3.10
N VAL A 298 -21.43 -16.01 3.01
CA VAL A 298 -21.72 -17.44 2.79
C VAL A 298 -22.48 -18.03 3.99
N ALA A 299 -22.06 -17.72 5.22
CA ALA A 299 -22.74 -18.20 6.43
C ALA A 299 -24.16 -17.63 6.55
N GLU A 300 -24.35 -16.35 6.25
CA GLU A 300 -25.65 -15.69 6.23
C GLU A 300 -26.62 -16.38 5.25
N LYS A 301 -26.16 -16.68 4.04
CA LYS A 301 -26.97 -17.39 3.03
C LYS A 301 -27.34 -18.81 3.48
N GLN A 302 -26.43 -19.54 4.09
CA GLN A 302 -26.69 -20.90 4.60
C GLN A 302 -27.74 -20.91 5.71
N SER A 303 -27.72 -19.94 6.63
CA SER A 303 -28.71 -19.83 7.71
C SER A 303 -30.11 -19.51 7.18
N VAL A 304 -30.23 -18.67 6.16
CA VAL A 304 -31.51 -18.36 5.49
C VAL A 304 -32.09 -19.60 4.77
N THR A 305 -31.22 -20.40 4.15
CA THR A 305 -31.65 -21.61 3.44
C THR A 305 -32.05 -22.75 4.40
N ALA A 306 -31.39 -22.84 5.55
CA ALA A 306 -31.71 -23.88 6.57
C ALA A 306 -32.98 -23.56 7.40
N GLY A 307 -33.44 -22.32 7.39
CA GLY A 307 -34.66 -21.90 8.11
C GLY A 307 -35.94 -21.90 7.25
N ARG A 308 -35.82 -22.28 5.98
CA ARG A 308 -36.96 -22.54 5.06
C ARG A 308 -37.20 -24.03 4.91
#